data_7cbc02f14540debd61f308f60d781422
#
_entry.id   7cbc02f14540debd61f308f60d781422
#
_cell.length_a   1.000
_cell.length_b   1.000
_cell.length_c   1.000
_cell.angle_alpha   90.00
_cell.angle_beta   90.00
_cell.angle_gamma   90.00
#
_symmetry.space_group_name_H-M   'P 1'
#
loop_
_entity.id
_entity.type
_entity.pdbx_description
1 polymer ?
#
loop_
_entity_poly.entity_id
_entity_poly.type
_entity_poly.pdbx_seq_one_letter_code
_entity_poly.pdbx_strand_id
1 'polypeptide(L)'
;MASRIDENIPQKEIIAEKAFSIINDGDSVFLDTSTINILLAELISKSSKKLVIITNMLDVLNLFENSKNPSQLIGIGGIYRPEQHGFAGSKSIEEIQKYNVDKAFVGTGGINVYTGNISTLTIDDGLTKSAIISIAYETYIITENIKLEKDSFFNFSNLSKVKGCIFNSLDNQLILNKLKEYDLVII
;
A
#
# COMPACT_ATOMS: atom_id res chain seq x y z
N MET A 1 -15.11 -1.63 4.59
CA MET A 1 -14.00 -2.52 4.16
C MET A 1 -14.53 -3.83 3.61
N ALA A 2 -15.41 -4.54 4.30
CA ALA A 2 -15.93 -5.85 3.85
C ALA A 2 -16.41 -5.85 2.38
N SER A 3 -17.23 -4.89 1.96
CA SER A 3 -17.69 -4.81 0.56
C SER A 3 -16.53 -4.59 -0.45
N ARG A 4 -15.47 -3.89 -0.07
CA ARG A 4 -14.33 -3.62 -0.95
C ARG A 4 -13.33 -4.77 -1.06
N ILE A 5 -13.33 -5.71 -0.10
CA ILE A 5 -12.49 -6.91 -0.19
C ILE A 5 -12.96 -7.78 -1.36
N ASP A 6 -14.27 -7.95 -1.49
CA ASP A 6 -14.88 -8.86 -2.47
C ASP A 6 -15.07 -8.23 -3.87
N GLU A 7 -14.83 -6.92 -4.02
CA GLU A 7 -14.94 -6.23 -5.31
C GLU A 7 -13.63 -6.34 -6.11
N ASN A 8 -13.73 -6.65 -7.40
CA ASN A 8 -12.59 -6.68 -8.35
C ASN A 8 -11.41 -7.57 -7.89
N ILE A 9 -11.68 -8.71 -7.26
CA ILE A 9 -10.63 -9.62 -6.77
C ILE A 9 -9.59 -9.94 -7.84
N PRO A 10 -9.94 -10.35 -9.08
CA PRO A 10 -8.94 -10.69 -10.10
C PRO A 10 -7.97 -9.54 -10.42
N GLN A 11 -8.47 -8.30 -10.45
CA GLN A 11 -7.64 -7.11 -10.69
C GLN A 11 -6.66 -6.85 -9.53
N LYS A 12 -7.12 -7.04 -8.30
CA LYS A 12 -6.29 -6.87 -7.10
C LYS A 12 -5.25 -7.98 -6.96
N GLU A 13 -5.58 -9.21 -7.35
CA GLU A 13 -4.63 -10.33 -7.39
C GLU A 13 -3.46 -10.03 -8.33
N ILE A 14 -3.74 -9.53 -9.54
CA ILE A 14 -2.69 -9.11 -10.49
C ILE A 14 -1.75 -8.07 -9.84
N ILE A 15 -2.31 -7.08 -9.14
CA ILE A 15 -1.51 -6.04 -8.48
C ILE A 15 -0.67 -6.65 -7.35
N ALA A 16 -1.26 -7.53 -6.55
CA ALA A 16 -0.57 -8.20 -5.46
C ALA A 16 0.57 -9.10 -5.96
N GLU A 17 0.38 -9.85 -7.05
CA GLU A 17 1.42 -10.66 -7.69
C GLU A 17 2.58 -9.81 -8.21
N LYS A 18 2.29 -8.69 -8.87
CA LYS A 18 3.30 -7.72 -9.32
C LYS A 18 4.06 -7.13 -8.14
N ALA A 19 3.36 -6.72 -7.07
CA ALA A 19 3.99 -6.22 -5.85
C ALA A 19 4.88 -7.29 -5.18
N PHE A 20 4.42 -8.55 -5.12
CA PHE A 20 5.19 -9.67 -4.58
C PHE A 20 6.46 -9.94 -5.38
N SER A 21 6.43 -9.77 -6.71
CA SER A 21 7.58 -10.02 -7.60
C SER A 21 8.77 -9.09 -7.34
N ILE A 22 8.54 -7.91 -6.79
CA ILE A 22 9.60 -6.92 -6.49
C ILE A 22 10.09 -6.95 -5.04
N ILE A 23 9.54 -7.82 -4.19
CA ILE A 23 10.02 -8.03 -2.83
C ILE A 23 11.16 -9.04 -2.87
N ASN A 24 12.32 -8.69 -2.30
CA ASN A 24 13.46 -9.59 -2.16
C ASN A 24 13.45 -10.29 -0.80
N ASP A 25 14.10 -11.46 -0.71
CA ASP A 25 14.35 -12.11 0.55
C ASP A 25 15.23 -11.22 1.45
N GLY A 26 14.83 -11.06 2.71
CA GLY A 26 15.51 -10.18 3.66
C GLY A 26 14.98 -8.74 3.70
N ASP A 27 14.12 -8.33 2.77
CA ASP A 27 13.54 -6.97 2.79
C ASP A 27 12.72 -6.71 4.07
N SER A 28 12.76 -5.47 4.53
CA SER A 28 11.76 -4.90 5.44
C SER A 28 10.66 -4.21 4.63
N VAL A 29 9.40 -4.60 4.86
CA VAL A 29 8.26 -4.12 4.07
C VAL A 29 7.15 -3.55 4.96
N PHE A 30 6.57 -2.42 4.55
CA PHE A 30 5.37 -1.89 5.17
C PHE A 30 4.15 -2.18 4.30
N LEU A 31 3.15 -2.84 4.88
CA LEU A 31 1.84 -3.10 4.26
C LEU A 31 0.79 -2.24 4.95
N ASP A 32 0.25 -1.23 4.25
CA ASP A 32 -0.76 -0.32 4.79
C ASP A 32 -2.18 -0.92 4.78
N THR A 33 -3.16 -0.14 5.23
CA THR A 33 -4.59 -0.50 5.26
C THR A 33 -5.20 -0.49 3.85
N SER A 34 -4.82 -1.45 3.01
CA SER A 34 -5.33 -1.65 1.65
C SER A 34 -5.81 -3.09 1.43
N THR A 35 -6.93 -3.27 0.72
CA THR A 35 -7.43 -4.62 0.36
C THR A 35 -6.45 -5.38 -0.53
N ILE A 36 -5.63 -4.70 -1.33
CA ILE A 36 -4.58 -5.31 -2.14
C ILE A 36 -3.47 -5.85 -1.22
N ASN A 37 -3.15 -5.16 -0.12
CA ASN A 37 -2.16 -5.61 0.84
C ASN A 37 -2.58 -6.88 1.60
N ILE A 38 -3.87 -7.17 1.71
CA ILE A 38 -4.34 -8.47 2.25
C ILE A 38 -3.91 -9.59 1.30
N LEU A 39 -4.13 -9.44 0.00
CA LEU A 39 -3.73 -10.41 -1.01
C LEU A 39 -2.22 -10.53 -1.12
N LEU A 40 -1.49 -9.42 -1.04
CA LEU A 40 -0.03 -9.43 -0.99
C LEU A 40 0.48 -10.18 0.25
N ALA A 41 -0.09 -9.91 1.42
CA ALA A 41 0.24 -10.61 2.66
C ALA A 41 -0.07 -12.11 2.58
N GLU A 42 -1.15 -12.50 1.89
CA GLU A 42 -1.48 -13.90 1.64
C GLU A 42 -0.42 -14.59 0.77
N LEU A 43 0.06 -13.94 -0.30
CA LEU A 43 1.16 -14.45 -1.12
C LEU A 43 2.45 -14.59 -0.29
N ILE A 44 2.78 -13.59 0.52
CA ILE A 44 3.95 -13.63 1.41
C ILE A 44 3.82 -14.79 2.40
N SER A 45 2.67 -14.94 3.05
CA SER A 45 2.43 -15.96 4.08
C SER A 45 2.59 -17.40 3.58
N LYS A 46 2.35 -17.63 2.29
CA LYS A 46 2.50 -18.91 1.59
C LYS A 46 3.90 -19.12 0.99
N SER A 47 4.74 -18.10 0.97
CA SER A 47 6.09 -18.14 0.41
C SER A 47 7.13 -18.59 1.43
N SER A 48 8.36 -18.84 0.95
CA SER A 48 9.54 -19.11 1.80
C SER A 48 10.36 -17.85 2.09
N LYS A 49 9.97 -16.68 1.60
CA LYS A 49 10.69 -15.42 1.84
C LYS A 49 10.72 -15.11 3.33
N LYS A 50 11.89 -14.72 3.82
CA LYS A 50 12.10 -14.27 5.20
C LYS A 50 12.19 -12.74 5.21
N LEU A 51 11.15 -12.10 5.69
CA LEU A 51 10.99 -10.63 5.67
C LEU A 51 10.87 -10.07 7.09
N VAL A 52 10.99 -8.75 7.22
CA VAL A 52 10.44 -7.99 8.34
C VAL A 52 9.21 -7.27 7.82
N ILE A 53 8.03 -7.67 8.27
CA ILE A 53 6.74 -7.11 7.82
C ILE A 53 6.21 -6.19 8.90
N ILE A 54 5.98 -4.93 8.55
CA ILE A 54 5.33 -3.94 9.41
C ILE A 54 3.95 -3.63 8.83
N THR A 55 2.94 -3.59 9.66
CA THR A 55 1.58 -3.25 9.20
C THR A 55 0.76 -2.59 10.30
N ASN A 56 -0.12 -1.69 9.91
CA ASN A 56 -1.18 -1.13 10.74
C ASN A 56 -2.56 -1.75 10.45
N MET A 57 -2.61 -2.88 9.73
CA MET A 57 -3.85 -3.54 9.31
C MET A 57 -4.07 -4.84 10.07
N LEU A 58 -5.23 -4.96 10.73
CA LEU A 58 -5.56 -6.13 11.53
C LEU A 58 -5.70 -7.40 10.68
N ASP A 59 -6.26 -7.29 9.46
CA ASP A 59 -6.43 -8.44 8.57
C ASP A 59 -5.09 -9.05 8.16
N VAL A 60 -4.06 -8.23 7.95
CA VAL A 60 -2.70 -8.71 7.67
C VAL A 60 -2.13 -9.45 8.88
N LEU A 61 -2.31 -8.92 10.10
CA LEU A 61 -1.84 -9.59 11.32
C LEU A 61 -2.50 -10.97 11.48
N ASN A 62 -3.81 -11.06 11.26
CA ASN A 62 -4.55 -12.31 11.39
C ASN A 62 -4.11 -13.39 10.38
N LEU A 63 -3.68 -13.01 9.17
CA LEU A 63 -3.19 -13.95 8.16
C LEU A 63 -1.94 -14.72 8.62
N PHE A 64 -1.13 -14.11 9.46
CA PHE A 64 0.12 -14.73 9.94
C PHE A 64 -0.04 -15.53 11.23
N GLU A 65 -1.21 -15.48 11.91
CA GLU A 65 -1.43 -16.18 13.18
C GLU A 65 -1.10 -17.69 13.10
N ASN A 66 -1.48 -18.33 11.99
CA ASN A 66 -1.25 -19.76 11.76
C ASN A 66 -0.29 -20.03 10.59
N SER A 67 0.42 -19.01 10.11
CA SER A 67 1.38 -19.14 9.02
C SER A 67 2.68 -19.79 9.49
N LYS A 68 3.27 -20.63 8.63
CA LYS A 68 4.62 -21.18 8.82
C LYS A 68 5.71 -20.32 8.16
N ASN A 69 5.34 -19.15 7.62
CA ASN A 69 6.29 -18.25 7.00
C ASN A 69 7.31 -17.74 8.03
N PRO A 70 8.62 -17.71 7.70
CA PRO A 70 9.69 -17.38 8.65
C PRO A 70 9.84 -15.88 8.94
N SER A 71 8.98 -15.01 8.37
CA SER A 71 9.07 -13.58 8.55
C SER A 71 8.75 -13.12 9.96
N GLN A 72 9.41 -12.03 10.37
CA GLN A 72 9.04 -11.31 11.59
C GLN A 72 7.87 -10.36 11.27
N LEU A 73 6.83 -10.38 12.11
CA LEU A 73 5.67 -9.53 11.96
C LEU A 73 5.62 -8.47 13.06
N ILE A 74 5.47 -7.21 12.70
CA ILE A 74 5.35 -6.06 13.60
C ILE A 74 4.01 -5.36 13.35
N GLY A 75 3.14 -5.37 14.36
CA GLY A 75 1.86 -4.67 14.32
C GLY A 75 1.97 -3.26 14.88
N ILE A 76 1.60 -2.26 14.08
CA ILE A 76 1.45 -0.88 14.53
C ILE A 76 0.06 -0.72 15.13
N GLY A 77 0.01 -0.39 16.40
CA GLY A 77 -1.23 -0.09 17.11
C GLY A 77 -1.64 1.39 16.99
N GLY A 78 -2.71 1.74 17.69
CA GLY A 78 -3.23 3.11 17.73
C GLY A 78 -4.74 3.15 17.92
N ILE A 79 -5.42 4.09 17.29
CA ILE A 79 -6.88 4.17 17.28
C ILE A 79 -7.40 3.24 16.18
N TYR A 80 -8.16 2.22 16.57
CA TYR A 80 -8.77 1.31 15.61
C TYR A 80 -9.87 2.01 14.80
N ARG A 81 -9.80 1.85 13.49
CA ARG A 81 -10.76 2.37 12.52
C ARG A 81 -11.49 1.20 11.85
N PRO A 82 -12.73 0.89 12.25
CA PRO A 82 -13.48 -0.24 11.72
C PRO A 82 -13.66 -0.20 10.20
N GLU A 83 -13.81 0.98 9.62
CA GLU A 83 -13.97 1.18 8.17
C GLU A 83 -12.71 0.81 7.37
N GLN A 84 -11.55 0.74 8.03
CA GLN A 84 -10.25 0.39 7.43
C GLN A 84 -9.73 -0.97 7.91
N HIS A 85 -10.36 -1.59 8.92
CA HIS A 85 -9.86 -2.76 9.64
C HIS A 85 -8.41 -2.60 10.11
N GLY A 86 -8.06 -1.40 10.56
CA GLY A 86 -6.68 -1.08 10.93
C GLY A 86 -6.59 0.11 11.90
N PHE A 87 -5.37 0.51 12.15
CA PHE A 87 -5.04 1.56 13.11
C PHE A 87 -4.53 2.81 12.38
N ALA A 88 -5.00 3.99 12.81
CA ALA A 88 -4.61 5.27 12.21
C ALA A 88 -4.58 6.40 13.27
N GLY A 89 -4.06 7.55 12.85
CA GLY A 89 -3.99 8.76 13.68
C GLY A 89 -2.66 8.90 14.42
N SER A 90 -2.59 9.89 15.33
CA SER A 90 -1.34 10.37 15.94
C SER A 90 -0.49 9.27 16.60
N LYS A 91 -1.11 8.34 17.34
CA LYS A 91 -0.38 7.22 17.97
C LYS A 91 0.25 6.27 16.98
N SER A 92 -0.48 5.95 15.90
CA SER A 92 0.08 5.11 14.83
C SER A 92 1.22 5.81 14.12
N ILE A 93 1.08 7.11 13.84
CA ILE A 93 2.11 7.95 13.20
C ILE A 93 3.38 7.98 14.05
N GLU A 94 3.24 8.26 15.37
CA GLU A 94 4.37 8.29 16.30
C GLU A 94 5.13 6.95 16.33
N GLU A 95 4.41 5.85 16.28
CA GLU A 95 5.04 4.51 16.26
C GLU A 95 5.70 4.20 14.91
N ILE A 96 5.03 4.50 13.80
CA ILE A 96 5.55 4.32 12.43
C ILE A 96 6.89 5.04 12.26
N GLN A 97 7.00 6.28 12.73
CA GLN A 97 8.20 7.12 12.58
C GLN A 97 9.46 6.59 13.29
N LYS A 98 9.35 5.53 14.09
CA LYS A 98 10.50 4.88 14.74
C LYS A 98 11.21 3.85 13.85
N TYR A 99 10.64 3.53 12.70
CA TYR A 99 11.16 2.51 11.79
C TYR A 99 11.74 3.14 10.50
N ASN A 100 12.55 2.36 9.82
CA ASN A 100 12.91 2.57 8.42
C ASN A 100 12.69 1.24 7.68
N VAL A 101 12.10 1.29 6.49
CA VAL A 101 11.81 0.09 5.71
C VAL A 101 12.35 0.21 4.29
N ASP A 102 12.71 -0.93 3.70
CA ASP A 102 13.19 -0.97 2.33
C ASP A 102 12.07 -0.61 1.35
N LYS A 103 10.88 -1.16 1.56
CA LYS A 103 9.71 -0.92 0.69
C LYS A 103 8.44 -0.68 1.47
N ALA A 104 7.61 0.25 0.97
CA ALA A 104 6.24 0.43 1.44
C ALA A 104 5.26 0.24 0.28
N PHE A 105 4.19 -0.52 0.52
CA PHE A 105 3.09 -0.72 -0.41
C PHE A 105 1.86 0.02 0.12
N VAL A 106 1.51 1.13 -0.53
CA VAL A 106 0.51 2.07 -0.03
C VAL A 106 -0.68 2.13 -0.98
N GLY A 107 -1.86 1.82 -0.47
CA GLY A 107 -3.12 1.95 -1.20
C GLY A 107 -3.59 3.39 -1.30
N THR A 108 -4.47 3.67 -2.27
CA THR A 108 -5.03 5.00 -2.47
C THR A 108 -6.52 4.97 -2.78
N GLY A 109 -7.19 6.07 -2.53
CA GLY A 109 -8.57 6.34 -2.98
C GLY A 109 -8.63 6.86 -4.41
N GLY A 110 -7.59 7.58 -4.85
CA GLY A 110 -7.49 8.12 -6.21
C GLY A 110 -6.12 8.72 -6.50
N ILE A 111 -5.79 8.80 -7.78
CA ILE A 111 -4.61 9.47 -8.32
C ILE A 111 -5.06 10.43 -9.41
N ASN A 112 -4.72 11.69 -9.27
CA ASN A 112 -4.87 12.66 -10.35
C ASN A 112 -3.56 12.73 -11.14
N VAL A 113 -3.54 12.12 -12.31
CA VAL A 113 -2.31 12.03 -13.14
C VAL A 113 -1.85 13.37 -13.71
N TYR A 114 -2.72 14.39 -13.74
CA TYR A 114 -2.38 15.73 -14.27
C TYR A 114 -1.70 16.61 -13.21
N THR A 115 -2.10 16.48 -11.95
CA THR A 115 -1.51 17.23 -10.82
C THR A 115 -0.48 16.40 -10.03
N GLY A 116 -0.47 15.09 -10.24
CA GLY A 116 0.32 14.13 -9.49
C GLY A 116 -0.22 13.83 -8.09
N ASN A 117 -1.35 14.41 -7.68
CA ASN A 117 -1.88 14.22 -6.34
C ASN A 117 -2.35 12.80 -6.10
N ILE A 118 -1.98 12.26 -4.95
CA ILE A 118 -2.42 10.96 -4.44
C ILE A 118 -3.30 11.21 -3.22
N SER A 119 -4.52 10.68 -3.24
CA SER A 119 -5.57 11.06 -2.29
C SER A 119 -6.28 9.88 -1.65
N THR A 120 -6.90 10.13 -0.49
CA THR A 120 -7.68 9.15 0.25
C THR A 120 -8.93 9.78 0.87
N LEU A 121 -9.78 8.95 1.50
CA LEU A 121 -11.11 9.35 1.97
C LEU A 121 -11.11 10.12 3.29
N THR A 122 -10.09 9.95 4.15
CA THR A 122 -10.06 10.58 5.48
C THR A 122 -8.71 11.20 5.79
N ILE A 123 -8.73 12.22 6.65
CA ILE A 123 -7.50 12.92 7.08
C ILE A 123 -6.58 11.96 7.85
N ASP A 124 -7.11 11.20 8.81
CA ASP A 124 -6.33 10.29 9.66
C ASP A 124 -5.61 9.22 8.82
N ASP A 125 -6.30 8.64 7.83
CA ASP A 125 -5.71 7.69 6.89
C ASP A 125 -4.60 8.36 6.07
N GLY A 126 -4.87 9.54 5.53
CA GLY A 126 -3.90 10.26 4.72
C GLY A 126 -2.64 10.65 5.48
N LEU A 127 -2.77 11.17 6.71
CA LEU A 127 -1.62 11.49 7.55
C LEU A 127 -0.82 10.23 7.93
N THR A 128 -1.50 9.12 8.20
CA THR A 128 -0.84 7.84 8.47
C THR A 128 -0.07 7.35 7.24
N LYS A 129 -0.67 7.41 6.05
CA LYS A 129 0.00 7.05 4.78
C LYS A 129 1.20 7.97 4.48
N SER A 130 1.08 9.26 4.77
CA SER A 130 2.22 10.19 4.63
C SER A 130 3.38 9.80 5.55
N ALA A 131 3.11 9.36 6.78
CA ALA A 131 4.13 8.87 7.69
C ALA A 131 4.78 7.58 7.18
N ILE A 132 4.00 6.64 6.63
CA ILE A 132 4.53 5.41 6.02
C ILE A 132 5.47 5.74 4.86
N ILE A 133 5.08 6.68 3.99
CA ILE A 133 5.93 7.11 2.86
C ILE A 133 7.25 7.71 3.36
N SER A 134 7.22 8.48 4.46
CA SER A 134 8.41 9.17 4.98
C SER A 134 9.49 8.25 5.54
N ILE A 135 9.15 7.00 5.89
CA ILE A 135 10.07 6.03 6.50
C ILE A 135 10.58 4.97 5.51
N ALA A 136 10.09 4.97 4.26
CA ALA A 136 10.43 3.98 3.26
C ALA A 136 11.48 4.49 2.29
N TYR A 137 12.48 3.64 1.97
CA TYR A 137 13.44 3.94 0.91
C TYR A 137 12.76 3.93 -0.47
N GLU A 138 11.86 2.98 -0.69
CA GLU A 138 11.05 2.89 -1.90
C GLU A 138 9.58 2.76 -1.54
N THR A 139 8.75 3.68 -2.03
CA THR A 139 7.30 3.58 -1.88
C THR A 139 6.66 3.24 -3.22
N TYR A 140 5.82 2.23 -3.22
CA TYR A 140 4.98 1.85 -4.35
C TYR A 140 3.50 2.07 -4.03
N ILE A 141 2.84 2.87 -4.86
CA ILE A 141 1.39 3.02 -4.78
C ILE A 141 0.75 1.83 -5.50
N ILE A 142 -0.05 1.07 -4.77
CA ILE A 142 -0.78 -0.09 -5.29
C ILE A 142 -2.24 0.27 -5.49
N THR A 143 -2.73 0.21 -6.72
CA THR A 143 -4.08 0.67 -7.03
C THR A 143 -4.62 0.09 -8.33
N GLU A 144 -5.95 -0.08 -8.39
CA GLU A 144 -6.66 -0.43 -9.62
C GLU A 144 -6.64 0.77 -10.59
N ASN A 145 -6.52 0.48 -11.88
CA ASN A 145 -6.48 1.49 -12.94
C ASN A 145 -7.73 2.40 -12.97
N ILE A 146 -8.88 1.91 -12.49
CA ILE A 146 -10.13 2.69 -12.41
C ILE A 146 -10.06 3.87 -11.42
N LYS A 147 -9.01 3.93 -10.60
CA LYS A 147 -8.77 5.03 -9.64
C LYS A 147 -7.85 6.12 -10.20
N LEU A 148 -7.33 5.94 -11.41
CA LEU A 148 -6.62 6.98 -12.14
C LEU A 148 -7.60 8.07 -12.59
N GLU A 149 -7.13 9.31 -12.65
CA GLU A 149 -7.95 10.50 -12.95
C GLU A 149 -9.08 10.76 -11.94
N LYS A 150 -8.94 10.23 -10.71
CA LYS A 150 -9.88 10.46 -9.59
C LYS A 150 -9.21 11.21 -8.47
N ASP A 151 -9.93 12.16 -7.91
CA ASP A 151 -9.58 12.80 -6.65
C ASP A 151 -10.45 12.22 -5.53
N SER A 152 -9.84 12.00 -4.38
CA SER A 152 -10.51 11.73 -3.12
C SER A 152 -10.44 12.95 -2.22
N PHE A 153 -10.99 12.85 -1.01
CA PHE A 153 -11.18 13.98 -0.12
C PHE A 153 -9.86 14.63 0.34
N PHE A 154 -8.82 13.83 0.64
CA PHE A 154 -7.60 14.32 1.26
C PHE A 154 -6.36 13.89 0.47
N ASN A 155 -5.57 14.88 0.00
CA ASN A 155 -4.30 14.64 -0.67
C ASN A 155 -3.21 14.35 0.37
N PHE A 156 -2.62 13.16 0.32
CA PHE A 156 -1.60 12.74 1.30
C PHE A 156 -0.19 12.65 0.71
N SER A 157 -0.05 12.62 -0.61
CA SER A 157 1.25 12.61 -1.28
C SER A 157 1.14 13.13 -2.71
N ASN A 158 2.26 13.05 -3.41
CA ASN A 158 2.35 13.34 -4.84
C ASN A 158 3.18 12.27 -5.55
N LEU A 159 2.91 12.02 -6.83
CA LEU A 159 3.63 11.04 -7.66
C LEU A 159 5.15 11.27 -7.67
N SER A 160 5.60 12.53 -7.58
CA SER A 160 7.02 12.89 -7.50
C SER A 160 7.73 12.44 -6.21
N LYS A 161 6.99 11.96 -5.21
CA LYS A 161 7.52 11.52 -3.90
C LYS A 161 7.52 10.01 -3.72
N VAL A 162 7.16 9.26 -4.74
CA VAL A 162 7.09 7.79 -4.67
C VAL A 162 7.96 7.17 -5.76
N LYS A 163 8.43 5.96 -5.52
CA LYS A 163 9.29 5.21 -6.45
C LYS A 163 8.52 4.74 -7.67
N GLY A 164 7.26 4.33 -7.48
CA GLY A 164 6.49 3.81 -8.59
C GLY A 164 5.03 3.53 -8.24
N CYS A 165 4.32 3.07 -9.25
CA CYS A 165 2.93 2.67 -9.16
C CYS A 165 2.74 1.27 -9.76
N ILE A 166 1.92 0.46 -9.10
CA ILE A 166 1.58 -0.90 -9.53
C ILE A 166 0.08 -0.95 -9.84
N PHE A 167 -0.25 -1.30 -11.08
CA PHE A 167 -1.62 -1.36 -11.58
C PHE A 167 -1.97 -2.76 -12.09
N ASN A 168 -3.27 -3.10 -12.12
CA ASN A 168 -3.75 -4.32 -12.78
C ASN A 168 -3.48 -4.28 -14.30
N SER A 169 -3.84 -3.17 -14.98
CA SER A 169 -3.52 -2.91 -16.39
C SER A 169 -3.42 -1.40 -16.63
N LEU A 170 -2.76 -1.01 -17.70
CA LEU A 170 -2.65 0.39 -18.10
C LEU A 170 -2.64 0.48 -19.64
N ASP A 171 -3.84 0.41 -20.22
CA ASP A 171 -4.03 0.38 -21.68
C ASP A 171 -4.22 1.79 -22.27
N ASN A 172 -4.50 2.78 -21.43
CA ASN A 172 -4.69 4.18 -21.86
C ASN A 172 -3.34 4.87 -22.06
N GLN A 173 -2.98 5.10 -23.33
CA GLN A 173 -1.71 5.70 -23.71
C GLN A 173 -1.55 7.15 -23.22
N LEU A 174 -2.64 7.91 -23.08
CA LEU A 174 -2.59 9.29 -22.56
C LEU A 174 -2.20 9.29 -21.08
N ILE A 175 -2.83 8.41 -20.29
CA ILE A 175 -2.50 8.24 -18.86
C ILE A 175 -1.06 7.75 -18.71
N LEU A 176 -0.64 6.76 -19.51
CA LEU A 176 0.73 6.24 -19.48
C LEU A 176 1.76 7.34 -19.76
N ASN A 177 1.50 8.18 -20.75
CA ASN A 177 2.39 9.31 -21.09
C ASN A 177 2.46 10.32 -19.93
N LYS A 178 1.33 10.62 -19.29
CA LYS A 178 1.31 11.50 -18.11
C LYS A 178 2.08 10.93 -16.93
N LEU A 179 1.94 9.65 -16.63
CA LEU A 179 2.68 9.01 -15.55
C LEU A 179 4.19 9.03 -15.81
N LYS A 180 4.63 8.89 -17.06
CA LYS A 180 6.06 8.96 -17.43
C LYS A 180 6.69 10.34 -17.18
N GLU A 181 5.89 11.41 -17.09
CA GLU A 181 6.40 12.74 -16.76
C GLU A 181 6.94 12.84 -15.32
N TYR A 182 6.56 11.90 -14.44
CA TYR A 182 6.96 11.86 -13.01
C TYR A 182 8.18 10.99 -12.70
N ASP A 183 8.87 10.46 -13.71
CA ASP A 183 10.05 9.57 -13.53
C ASP A 183 9.76 8.36 -12.62
N LEU A 184 8.59 7.75 -12.80
CA LEU A 184 8.09 6.64 -12.01
C LEU A 184 8.40 5.28 -12.62
N VAL A 185 8.64 4.29 -11.77
CA VAL A 185 8.54 2.87 -12.16
C VAL A 185 7.06 2.51 -12.26
N ILE A 186 6.65 2.05 -13.45
CA ILE A 186 5.27 1.59 -13.72
C ILE A 186 5.31 0.08 -13.90
N ILE A 187 4.56 -0.65 -13.08
CA ILE A 187 4.52 -2.12 -13.04
C ILE A 187 3.12 -2.62 -13.34
#